data_7c625092e84d1780927dee0a8ad02964
#
_entry.id   7c625092e84d1780927dee0a8ad02964
#
_cell.length_a   1.000
_cell.length_b   1.000
_cell.length_c   1.000
_cell.angle_alpha   90.00
_cell.angle_beta   90.00
_cell.angle_gamma   90.00
#
_symmetry.space_group_name_H-M   'P 1'
#
loop_
_entity.id
_entity.type
_entity.pdbx_description
1 polymer ?
#
loop_
_entity_poly.entity_id
_entity_poly.type
_entity_poly.pdbx_seq_one_letter_code
_entity_poly.pdbx_strand_id
1 'polypeptide(L)'
;RPVWPQGVSISKPDNSKKPEGMNWDLWVGPEKNNGYIPGLHAFDWRGYWDYGTGSLGDMGCHLMDVPIKALGLYEPYSVEASISRQPYVRSYTPADVSDSSVPASSIVTYRFNPSEINDSKVKFTWMDGGLRPSQPEQIKEDIGIGGILIHGEKGIISCNDYGTRAKLYIDGEV
;
A
#
# COMPACT_ATOMS: atom_id res chain seq x y z
N ARG A 1 -0.19 1.14 6.49
CA ARG A 1 0.53 -0.14 6.40
C ARG A 1 -0.42 -1.31 6.11
N PRO A 2 -1.16 -1.30 5.00
CA PRO A 2 -2.06 -2.39 4.66
C PRO A 2 -1.28 -3.66 4.26
N VAL A 3 -1.79 -4.81 4.65
CA VAL A 3 -1.43 -6.10 4.09
C VAL A 3 -2.54 -6.46 3.11
N TRP A 4 -2.37 -6.06 1.86
CA TRP A 4 -3.31 -6.27 0.78
C TRP A 4 -2.74 -7.26 -0.22
N PRO A 5 -3.52 -7.84 -1.12
CA PRO A 5 -2.96 -8.75 -2.12
C PRO A 5 -1.82 -8.09 -2.90
N GLN A 6 -0.63 -8.58 -2.64
CA GLN A 6 0.61 -8.13 -3.27
C GLN A 6 1.52 -9.33 -3.43
N GLY A 7 2.37 -9.30 -4.45
CA GLY A 7 3.31 -10.38 -4.71
C GLY A 7 2.64 -11.73 -4.88
N VAL A 8 1.42 -11.75 -5.42
CA VAL A 8 0.66 -12.97 -5.61
C VAL A 8 1.32 -13.86 -6.67
N SER A 9 1.34 -15.16 -6.39
CA SER A 9 1.75 -16.15 -7.36
C SER A 9 0.74 -16.20 -8.50
N ILE A 10 1.20 -15.96 -9.73
CA ILE A 10 0.31 -16.00 -10.88
C ILE A 10 0.01 -17.45 -11.24
N SER A 11 -1.26 -17.81 -11.13
CA SER A 11 -1.75 -19.04 -11.72
C SER A 11 -1.73 -18.93 -13.25
N LYS A 12 -1.38 -20.01 -13.94
CA LYS A 12 -1.57 -20.10 -15.39
C LYS A 12 -3.06 -20.11 -15.73
N PRO A 13 -3.46 -19.55 -16.88
CA PRO A 13 -4.84 -19.66 -17.35
C PRO A 13 -5.32 -21.11 -17.38
N ASP A 14 -6.49 -21.35 -16.82
CA ASP A 14 -7.11 -22.68 -16.75
C ASP A 14 -8.64 -22.55 -16.83
N ASN A 15 -9.16 -22.63 -18.05
CA ASN A 15 -10.59 -22.51 -18.30
C ASN A 15 -11.43 -23.63 -17.66
N SER A 16 -10.82 -24.78 -17.33
CA SER A 16 -11.53 -25.87 -16.67
C SER A 16 -11.95 -25.53 -15.23
N LYS A 17 -11.28 -24.56 -14.62
CA LYS A 17 -11.57 -24.06 -13.27
C LYS A 17 -12.48 -22.84 -13.23
N LYS A 18 -12.93 -22.37 -14.40
CA LYS A 18 -13.84 -21.22 -14.45
C LYS A 18 -15.19 -21.61 -13.83
N PRO A 19 -15.72 -20.82 -12.87
CA PRO A 19 -17.03 -21.07 -12.30
C PRO A 19 -18.12 -21.12 -13.36
N GLU A 20 -19.08 -22.03 -13.19
CA GLU A 20 -20.25 -22.11 -14.04
C GLU A 20 -21.04 -20.79 -14.00
N GLY A 21 -21.53 -20.34 -15.14
CA GLY A 21 -22.29 -19.09 -15.27
C GLY A 21 -21.41 -17.81 -15.24
N MET A 22 -20.10 -17.92 -14.99
CA MET A 22 -19.21 -16.75 -15.03
C MET A 22 -18.90 -16.35 -16.47
N ASN A 23 -19.28 -15.14 -16.85
CA ASN A 23 -18.82 -14.52 -18.09
C ASN A 23 -17.45 -13.87 -17.87
N TRP A 24 -16.40 -14.63 -18.14
CA TRP A 24 -15.03 -14.17 -17.91
C TRP A 24 -14.61 -13.00 -18.81
N ASP A 25 -15.11 -12.96 -20.03
CA ASP A 25 -14.84 -11.89 -20.98
C ASP A 25 -15.38 -10.54 -20.48
N LEU A 26 -16.60 -10.52 -19.96
CA LEU A 26 -17.15 -9.32 -19.32
C LEU A 26 -16.42 -8.92 -18.05
N TRP A 27 -15.90 -9.91 -17.30
CA TRP A 27 -15.14 -9.61 -16.08
C TRP A 27 -13.78 -8.99 -16.39
N VAL A 28 -13.09 -9.50 -17.41
CA VAL A 28 -11.78 -8.99 -17.88
C VAL A 28 -11.92 -7.55 -18.43
N GLY A 29 -13.05 -7.23 -19.03
CA GLY A 29 -13.32 -5.90 -19.58
C GLY A 29 -12.41 -5.53 -20.74
N PRO A 30 -11.72 -4.37 -20.68
CA PRO A 30 -10.88 -3.87 -21.78
C PRO A 30 -9.53 -4.59 -21.88
N GLU A 31 -9.15 -5.38 -20.88
CA GLU A 31 -7.88 -6.09 -20.88
C GLU A 31 -7.91 -7.31 -21.84
N LYS A 32 -6.70 -7.74 -22.22
CA LYS A 32 -6.57 -8.92 -23.07
C LYS A 32 -7.03 -10.18 -22.36
N ASN A 33 -8.07 -10.82 -22.89
CA ASN A 33 -8.52 -12.11 -22.38
C ASN A 33 -7.59 -13.25 -22.80
N ASN A 34 -6.76 -13.72 -21.89
CA ASN A 34 -5.84 -14.84 -22.06
C ASN A 34 -6.39 -16.15 -21.47
N GLY A 35 -7.67 -16.20 -21.15
CA GLY A 35 -8.34 -17.31 -20.46
C GLY A 35 -8.49 -17.08 -18.96
N TYR A 36 -9.33 -17.90 -18.31
CA TYR A 36 -9.61 -17.78 -16.90
C TYR A 36 -8.37 -18.05 -16.05
N ILE A 37 -8.06 -17.14 -15.15
CA ILE A 37 -6.95 -17.27 -14.19
C ILE A 37 -7.53 -17.60 -12.81
N PRO A 38 -7.33 -18.82 -12.29
CA PRO A 38 -7.82 -19.22 -10.98
C PRO A 38 -7.27 -18.31 -9.87
N GLY A 39 -8.14 -17.90 -8.96
CA GLY A 39 -7.79 -17.06 -7.81
C GLY A 39 -7.82 -15.56 -8.07
N LEU A 40 -7.82 -15.10 -9.32
CA LEU A 40 -7.86 -13.68 -9.65
C LEU A 40 -9.17 -13.01 -9.17
N HIS A 41 -10.31 -13.61 -9.48
CA HIS A 41 -11.61 -13.25 -8.93
C HIS A 41 -11.74 -13.90 -7.52
N ALA A 42 -12.33 -13.27 -6.50
CA ALA A 42 -13.03 -12.01 -6.50
C ALA A 42 -12.18 -10.85 -5.92
N PHE A 43 -10.96 -11.12 -5.41
CA PHE A 43 -10.22 -10.15 -4.59
C PHE A 43 -8.76 -9.98 -5.05
N ASP A 44 -8.06 -11.05 -5.45
CA ASP A 44 -6.62 -11.04 -5.68
C ASP A 44 -6.19 -10.30 -6.96
N TRP A 45 -7.14 -9.92 -7.82
CA TRP A 45 -6.90 -9.08 -8.99
C TRP A 45 -6.14 -7.79 -8.66
N ARG A 46 -6.26 -7.29 -7.45
CA ARG A 46 -5.57 -6.10 -6.93
C ARG A 46 -4.06 -6.22 -7.01
N GLY A 47 -3.55 -7.44 -6.90
CA GLY A 47 -2.13 -7.77 -6.94
C GLY A 47 -1.55 -7.96 -8.35
N TYR A 48 -2.33 -7.75 -9.41
CA TYR A 48 -1.90 -7.91 -10.81
C TYR A 48 -1.94 -6.57 -11.53
N TRP A 49 -0.85 -6.20 -12.20
CA TRP A 49 -0.74 -4.93 -12.91
C TRP A 49 -1.80 -4.74 -14.01
N ASP A 50 -2.25 -5.83 -14.64
CA ASP A 50 -3.28 -5.80 -15.68
C ASP A 50 -4.64 -5.35 -15.12
N TYR A 51 -4.90 -5.54 -13.82
CA TYR A 51 -6.23 -5.32 -13.22
C TYR A 51 -6.21 -4.38 -12.02
N GLY A 52 -5.06 -4.22 -11.35
CA GLY A 52 -4.94 -3.45 -10.13
C GLY A 52 -3.58 -2.78 -9.97
N THR A 53 -3.42 -2.03 -8.92
CA THR A 53 -2.23 -1.23 -8.63
C THR A 53 -1.66 -1.53 -7.24
N GLY A 54 -1.99 -2.71 -6.71
CA GLY A 54 -1.53 -3.15 -5.41
C GLY A 54 -2.03 -2.29 -4.25
N SER A 55 -1.37 -2.43 -3.13
CA SER A 55 -1.76 -1.79 -1.87
C SER A 55 -1.72 -0.26 -1.95
N LEU A 56 -0.72 0.31 -2.60
CA LEU A 56 -0.62 1.77 -2.71
C LEU A 56 -1.79 2.36 -3.51
N GLY A 57 -2.14 1.77 -4.64
CA GLY A 57 -3.25 2.26 -5.45
C GLY A 57 -4.62 2.01 -4.82
N ASP A 58 -4.80 0.87 -4.15
CA ASP A 58 -6.07 0.48 -3.55
C ASP A 58 -6.33 1.21 -2.21
N MET A 59 -5.29 1.35 -1.36
CA MET A 59 -5.42 1.90 -0.01
C MET A 59 -4.85 3.31 0.16
N GLY A 60 -4.09 3.81 -0.81
CA GLY A 60 -3.53 5.15 -0.74
C GLY A 60 -4.60 6.23 -0.60
N CYS A 61 -5.71 6.10 -1.30
CA CYS A 61 -6.84 7.03 -1.20
C CYS A 61 -7.43 7.10 0.22
N HIS A 62 -7.30 6.05 1.02
CA HIS A 62 -7.79 6.03 2.41
C HIS A 62 -6.77 6.63 3.39
N LEU A 63 -5.50 6.22 3.28
CA LEU A 63 -4.47 6.59 4.26
C LEU A 63 -3.78 7.92 3.94
N MET A 64 -3.66 8.29 2.65
CA MET A 64 -2.96 9.50 2.25
C MET A 64 -3.87 10.73 2.23
N ASP A 65 -5.18 10.58 2.09
CA ASP A 65 -6.14 11.69 1.98
C ASP A 65 -6.03 12.65 3.18
N VAL A 66 -6.03 12.11 4.39
CA VAL A 66 -5.98 12.93 5.62
C VAL A 66 -4.70 13.75 5.72
N PRO A 67 -3.49 13.16 5.69
CA PRO A 67 -2.27 13.96 5.78
C PRO A 67 -2.08 14.89 4.58
N ILE A 68 -2.49 14.50 3.38
CA ILE A 68 -2.42 15.37 2.19
C ILE A 68 -3.26 16.63 2.41
N LYS A 69 -4.52 16.48 2.82
CA LYS A 69 -5.41 17.63 3.07
C LYS A 69 -4.96 18.46 4.28
N ALA A 70 -4.60 17.78 5.38
CA ALA A 70 -4.24 18.47 6.62
C ALA A 70 -2.95 19.29 6.50
N LEU A 71 -2.03 18.92 5.63
CA LEU A 71 -0.72 19.55 5.46
C LEU A 71 -0.52 20.18 4.07
N GLY A 72 -1.50 20.11 3.17
CA GLY A 72 -1.41 20.70 1.83
C GLY A 72 -0.38 20.03 0.91
N LEU A 73 -0.27 18.71 0.94
CA LEU A 73 0.79 17.94 0.27
C LEU A 73 0.38 17.53 -1.16
N TYR A 74 0.17 18.46 -2.06
CA TYR A 74 -0.34 18.16 -3.40
C TYR A 74 0.75 17.94 -4.46
N GLU A 75 1.92 18.56 -4.32
CA GLU A 75 2.98 18.54 -5.33
C GLU A 75 4.32 18.09 -4.73
N PRO A 76 4.64 16.80 -4.76
CA PRO A 76 5.93 16.31 -4.30
C PRO A 76 7.03 16.75 -5.30
N TYR A 77 8.13 17.31 -4.79
CA TYR A 77 9.30 17.62 -5.63
C TYR A 77 10.22 16.41 -5.83
N SER A 78 10.04 15.35 -5.06
CA SER A 78 10.82 14.11 -5.18
C SER A 78 9.98 12.92 -4.74
N VAL A 79 10.08 11.82 -5.50
CA VAL A 79 9.51 10.52 -5.14
C VAL A 79 10.60 9.46 -5.31
N GLU A 80 10.79 8.64 -4.29
CA GLU A 80 11.72 7.52 -4.27
C GLU A 80 11.00 6.25 -3.84
N ALA A 81 11.26 5.13 -4.49
CA ALA A 81 10.65 3.86 -4.15
C ALA A 81 11.72 2.77 -3.92
N SER A 82 11.47 1.96 -2.90
CA SER A 82 12.17 0.70 -2.66
C SER A 82 11.14 -0.41 -2.55
N ILE A 83 11.38 -1.51 -3.25
CA ILE A 83 10.43 -2.61 -3.34
C ILE A 83 11.07 -3.94 -2.98
N SER A 84 10.25 -4.86 -2.44
CA SER A 84 10.58 -6.28 -2.37
C SER A 84 9.67 -7.04 -3.32
N ARG A 85 10.26 -7.85 -4.17
CA ARG A 85 9.55 -8.87 -4.94
C ARG A 85 9.47 -10.16 -4.12
N GLN A 86 8.82 -11.17 -4.61
CA GLN A 86 8.56 -12.41 -3.88
C GLN A 86 9.83 -13.05 -3.26
N PRO A 87 9.66 -13.73 -2.11
CA PRO A 87 10.79 -14.31 -1.38
C PRO A 87 11.48 -15.40 -2.20
N TYR A 88 12.80 -15.51 -2.00
CA TYR A 88 13.60 -16.60 -2.50
C TYR A 88 13.10 -17.95 -1.99
N VAL A 89 12.92 -18.91 -2.90
CA VAL A 89 12.72 -20.30 -2.51
C VAL A 89 14.10 -20.92 -2.27
N ARG A 90 14.30 -21.49 -1.12
CA ARG A 90 15.38 -22.38 -0.60
C ARG A 90 16.78 -22.43 -1.26
N SER A 91 17.10 -21.73 -2.34
CA SER A 91 18.37 -21.89 -3.06
C SER A 91 18.96 -20.63 -3.68
N TYR A 92 18.68 -19.44 -3.12
CA TYR A 92 19.16 -18.15 -3.66
C TYR A 92 18.79 -17.90 -5.15
N THR A 93 17.98 -18.75 -5.75
CA THR A 93 17.36 -18.50 -7.03
C THR A 93 16.12 -17.67 -6.81
N PRO A 94 15.95 -16.54 -7.51
CA PRO A 94 14.70 -15.84 -7.53
C PRO A 94 13.61 -16.84 -7.94
N ALA A 95 12.53 -16.96 -7.14
CA ALA A 95 11.32 -17.57 -7.66
C ALA A 95 10.94 -16.83 -8.94
N ASP A 96 10.36 -17.51 -9.92
CA ASP A 96 9.81 -16.88 -11.12
C ASP A 96 8.86 -15.75 -10.72
N VAL A 97 9.42 -14.57 -10.63
CA VAL A 97 8.67 -13.38 -10.28
C VAL A 97 8.04 -12.90 -11.57
N SER A 98 6.77 -13.16 -11.72
CA SER A 98 6.04 -12.61 -12.85
C SER A 98 6.07 -11.08 -12.80
N ASP A 99 6.46 -10.46 -13.91
CA ASP A 99 6.36 -9.01 -14.07
C ASP A 99 4.91 -8.50 -14.06
N SER A 100 3.94 -9.40 -14.13
CA SER A 100 2.51 -9.06 -14.02
C SER A 100 2.03 -8.85 -12.58
N SER A 101 2.81 -9.22 -11.56
CA SER A 101 2.45 -9.02 -10.16
C SER A 101 3.07 -7.73 -9.60
N VAL A 102 2.30 -7.02 -8.79
CA VAL A 102 2.79 -5.90 -7.99
C VAL A 102 3.82 -6.39 -6.96
N PRO A 103 4.70 -5.51 -6.43
CA PRO A 103 5.64 -5.86 -5.38
C PRO A 103 4.97 -6.46 -4.13
N ALA A 104 5.64 -7.40 -3.47
CA ALA A 104 5.16 -7.98 -2.21
C ALA A 104 5.14 -6.96 -1.08
N SER A 105 6.07 -6.01 -1.09
CA SER A 105 6.10 -4.88 -0.17
C SER A 105 6.80 -3.69 -0.80
N SER A 106 6.45 -2.49 -0.35
CA SER A 106 7.09 -1.27 -0.82
C SER A 106 7.27 -0.23 0.27
N ILE A 107 8.31 0.58 0.11
CA ILE A 107 8.51 1.85 0.80
C ILE A 107 8.58 2.92 -0.27
N VAL A 108 7.65 3.87 -0.24
CA VAL A 108 7.66 5.02 -1.16
C VAL A 108 7.77 6.30 -0.35
N THR A 109 8.80 7.06 -0.61
CA THR A 109 9.08 8.33 0.06
C THR A 109 8.79 9.49 -0.88
N TYR A 110 7.89 10.35 -0.47
CA TYR A 110 7.55 11.62 -1.12
C TYR A 110 8.15 12.76 -0.33
N ARG A 111 8.66 13.78 -1.00
CA ARG A 111 9.16 15.00 -0.36
C ARG A 111 8.42 16.21 -0.89
N PHE A 112 7.93 17.02 0.03
CA PHE A 112 7.14 18.22 -0.26
C PHE A 112 7.85 19.48 0.28
N ASN A 113 7.71 20.55 -0.48
CA ASN A 113 8.05 21.90 0.02
C ASN A 113 6.96 22.38 1.00
N PRO A 114 7.21 23.48 1.75
CA PRO A 114 6.17 24.14 2.51
C PRO A 114 4.94 24.45 1.65
N SER A 115 3.78 24.43 2.27
CA SER A 115 2.48 24.75 1.65
C SER A 115 1.87 25.99 2.30
N GLU A 116 0.70 26.41 1.84
CA GLU A 116 -0.03 27.55 2.46
C GLU A 116 -0.48 27.27 3.91
N ILE A 117 -0.57 25.99 4.28
CA ILE A 117 -1.04 25.56 5.63
C ILE A 117 0.02 24.85 6.45
N ASN A 118 1.23 24.68 5.92
CA ASN A 118 2.36 24.08 6.63
C ASN A 118 3.68 24.73 6.20
N ASP A 119 4.38 25.37 7.15
CA ASP A 119 5.60 26.13 6.91
C ASP A 119 6.85 25.25 6.75
N SER A 120 6.75 23.96 7.00
CA SER A 120 7.89 23.05 7.02
C SER A 120 7.92 22.14 5.79
N LYS A 121 9.13 21.73 5.38
CA LYS A 121 9.27 20.62 4.42
C LYS A 121 8.78 19.32 5.05
N VAL A 122 8.01 18.55 4.29
CA VAL A 122 7.46 17.28 4.75
C VAL A 122 8.10 16.12 4.00
N LYS A 123 8.53 15.10 4.74
CA LYS A 123 8.83 13.78 4.24
C LYS A 123 7.66 12.86 4.56
N PHE A 124 6.93 12.46 3.54
CA PHE A 124 5.85 11.48 3.64
C PHE A 124 6.39 10.11 3.22
N THR A 125 6.17 9.09 4.04
CA THR A 125 6.61 7.72 3.73
C THR A 125 5.42 6.77 3.75
N TRP A 126 5.14 6.18 2.61
CA TRP A 126 4.25 5.05 2.49
C TRP A 126 5.01 3.75 2.78
N MET A 127 4.37 2.83 3.50
CA MET A 127 4.90 1.49 3.76
C MET A 127 3.77 0.48 3.64
N ASP A 128 3.99 -0.61 2.91
CA ASP A 128 3.00 -1.69 2.75
C ASP A 128 3.63 -3.08 2.80
N GLY A 129 2.82 -4.13 2.58
CA GLY A 129 3.29 -5.51 2.59
C GLY A 129 3.83 -5.97 3.95
N GLY A 130 3.32 -5.42 5.05
CA GLY A 130 3.75 -5.72 6.41
C GLY A 130 4.94 -4.88 6.91
N LEU A 131 5.54 -4.06 6.07
CA LEU A 131 6.54 -3.08 6.52
C LEU A 131 5.88 -2.01 7.39
N ARG A 132 6.61 -1.52 8.39
CA ARG A 132 6.12 -0.52 9.33
C ARG A 132 7.23 0.41 9.83
N PRO A 133 6.87 1.65 10.21
CA PRO A 133 7.82 2.53 10.85
C PRO A 133 8.26 1.95 12.21
N SER A 134 9.36 2.45 12.72
CA SER A 134 9.77 2.18 14.10
C SER A 134 8.70 2.67 15.07
N GLN A 135 8.55 1.99 16.17
CA GLN A 135 7.69 2.39 17.28
C GLN A 135 8.20 3.72 17.85
N PRO A 136 7.41 4.81 17.83
CA PRO A 136 7.82 6.05 18.49
C PRO A 136 7.88 5.86 20.01
N GLU A 137 8.88 6.46 20.65
CA GLU A 137 9.07 6.38 22.12
C GLU A 137 7.91 7.00 22.92
N GLN A 138 7.27 8.01 22.35
CA GLN A 138 6.12 8.69 22.93
C GLN A 138 4.87 7.81 22.98
N ILE A 139 4.75 6.84 22.09
CA ILE A 139 3.56 5.95 22.01
C ILE A 139 3.89 4.66 22.76
N LYS A 140 3.28 4.44 23.91
CA LYS A 140 3.52 3.25 24.74
C LYS A 140 2.73 2.03 24.32
N GLU A 141 1.58 2.22 23.68
CA GLU A 141 0.79 1.15 23.08
C GLU A 141 1.31 0.74 21.70
N ASP A 142 0.98 -0.47 21.26
CA ASP A 142 1.31 -0.92 19.89
C ASP A 142 0.61 -0.01 18.85
N ILE A 143 1.39 0.53 17.94
CA ILE A 143 0.87 1.34 16.81
C ILE A 143 0.05 0.52 15.81
N GLY A 144 -0.13 -0.77 16.03
CA GLY A 144 -0.96 -1.66 15.23
C GLY A 144 -0.38 -1.99 13.85
N ILE A 145 -1.21 -2.60 13.01
CA ILE A 145 -0.84 -3.07 11.68
C ILE A 145 -1.12 -2.07 10.55
N GLY A 146 -1.90 -1.05 10.78
CA GLY A 146 -2.26 0.00 9.83
C GLY A 146 -2.35 1.35 10.51
N GLY A 147 -2.58 2.40 9.74
CA GLY A 147 -2.79 3.74 10.24
C GLY A 147 -1.77 4.77 9.77
N ILE A 148 -1.89 5.94 10.33
CA ILE A 148 -1.14 7.14 9.96
C ILE A 148 -0.42 7.67 11.21
N LEU A 149 0.84 8.04 11.07
CA LEU A 149 1.62 8.77 12.07
C LEU A 149 2.07 10.10 11.45
N ILE A 150 1.82 11.19 12.14
CA ILE A 150 2.29 12.51 11.78
C ILE A 150 3.21 13.00 12.90
N HIS A 151 4.50 13.13 12.58
CA HIS A 151 5.52 13.64 13.50
C HIS A 151 5.63 15.13 13.33
N GLY A 152 5.30 15.87 14.37
CA GLY A 152 5.50 17.32 14.48
C GLY A 152 6.59 17.66 15.49
N GLU A 153 6.95 18.94 15.58
CA GLU A 153 7.96 19.44 16.52
C GLU A 153 7.55 19.27 17.99
N LYS A 154 6.23 19.28 18.26
CA LYS A 154 5.67 19.28 19.61
C LYS A 154 5.05 17.94 20.01
N GLY A 155 5.04 16.96 19.12
CA GLY A 155 4.43 15.67 19.41
C GLY A 155 4.08 14.87 18.17
N ILE A 156 3.34 13.80 18.39
CA ILE A 156 2.94 12.86 17.34
C ILE A 156 1.42 12.75 17.32
N ILE A 157 0.84 12.80 16.14
CA ILE A 157 -0.56 12.43 15.93
C ILE A 157 -0.58 11.03 15.32
N SER A 158 -1.39 10.13 15.92
CA SER A 158 -1.73 8.86 15.30
C SER A 158 -3.22 8.80 14.97
N CYS A 159 -3.57 8.12 13.89
CA CYS A 159 -4.96 7.77 13.59
C CYS A 159 -5.03 6.45 12.80
N ASN A 160 -6.21 5.87 12.70
CA ASN A 160 -6.41 4.65 11.93
C ASN A 160 -6.38 4.92 10.42
N ASP A 161 -6.57 3.86 9.62
CA ASP A 161 -6.51 3.88 8.16
C ASP A 161 -7.48 4.87 7.49
N TYR A 162 -8.53 5.29 8.19
CA TYR A 162 -9.55 6.22 7.70
C TYR A 162 -9.47 7.60 8.35
N GLY A 163 -8.38 7.91 9.04
CA GLY A 163 -8.19 9.20 9.71
C GLY A 163 -9.09 9.44 10.91
N THR A 164 -9.73 8.39 11.43
CA THR A 164 -10.53 8.46 12.66
C THR A 164 -9.74 7.98 13.88
N ARG A 165 -10.28 8.16 15.07
CA ARG A 165 -9.63 7.82 16.35
C ARG A 165 -8.26 8.49 16.50
N ALA A 166 -8.18 9.76 16.09
CA ALA A 166 -6.95 10.53 16.22
C ALA A 166 -6.58 10.70 17.70
N LYS A 167 -5.30 10.46 18.00
CA LYS A 167 -4.70 10.67 19.32
C LYS A 167 -3.48 11.58 19.15
N LEU A 168 -3.30 12.49 20.07
CA LEU A 168 -2.13 13.36 20.15
C LEU A 168 -1.26 12.95 21.34
N TYR A 169 0.01 12.74 21.09
CA TYR A 169 1.03 12.39 22.10
C TYR A 169 2.01 13.54 22.22
N ILE A 170 2.07 14.15 23.42
CA ILE A 170 3.01 15.22 23.76
C ILE A 170 3.78 14.74 24.98
N ASP A 171 5.09 14.61 24.86
CA ASP A 171 5.99 14.16 25.96
C ASP A 171 5.52 12.87 26.67
N GLY A 172 4.87 11.97 25.92
CA GLY A 172 4.37 10.70 26.44
C GLY A 172 2.98 10.76 27.06
N GLU A 173 2.32 11.90 27.04
CA GLU A 173 0.89 12.05 27.39
C GLU A 173 -0.01 11.84 26.15
N VAL A 174 -1.27 11.42 26.37
CA VAL A 174 -2.27 11.15 25.31
C VAL A 174 -3.37 12.20 25.37
#